data_a7d5e68d8ea79818ba3ec64215552c6d
#
_entry.id   a7d5e68d8ea79818ba3ec64215552c6d
#
_cell.length_a   1.000
_cell.length_b   1.000
_cell.length_c   1.000
_cell.angle_alpha   90.00
_cell.angle_beta   90.00
_cell.angle_gamma   90.00
#
_symmetry.space_group_name_H-M   'P 1'
#
loop_
_entity.id
_entity.type
_entity.pdbx_description
1 polymer ?
#
loop_
_entity_poly.entity_id
_entity_poly.type
_entity_poly.pdbx_seq_one_letter_code
_entity_poly.pdbx_strand_id
1 'polypeptide(L)'
;PRSLIERKNEYRSTLVKRGASLGANCTIICGVTIHEFAFIGAGAVVNKDVPAYALMVGVPARQVGWMTEYGEQLQLPVTGSGEAVCPHTGMRYRLEGNQLTLQLESK
;
A
#
# COMPACT_ATOMS: atom_id res chain seq x y z
N PRO A 1 -22.28 -25.94 12.27
CA PRO A 1 -20.96 -25.32 12.34
C PRO A 1 -20.32 -25.21 10.98
N ARG A 2 -19.58 -24.19 10.84
CA ARG A 2 -18.92 -23.91 9.60
C ARG A 2 -17.95 -25.01 9.17
N SER A 3 -17.42 -25.73 10.11
CA SER A 3 -16.50 -26.81 9.82
C SER A 3 -17.12 -27.93 9.01
N LEU A 4 -18.43 -28.00 8.97
CA LEU A 4 -19.13 -29.01 8.19
C LEU A 4 -19.36 -28.61 6.75
N ILE A 5 -19.00 -27.40 6.38
CA ILE A 5 -19.25 -26.87 5.06
C ILE A 5 -17.95 -26.79 4.29
N GLU A 6 -17.91 -27.40 3.11
CA GLU A 6 -16.76 -27.32 2.23
C GLU A 6 -16.68 -25.93 1.65
N ARG A 7 -15.57 -25.23 1.89
CA ARG A 7 -15.47 -23.86 1.48
C ARG A 7 -14.26 -23.57 0.60
N LYS A 8 -13.71 -24.59 -0.01
CA LYS A 8 -12.51 -24.41 -0.83
C LYS A 8 -12.70 -23.35 -1.91
N ASN A 9 -13.88 -23.30 -2.50
CA ASN A 9 -14.12 -22.36 -3.59
C ASN A 9 -14.34 -20.95 -3.10
N GLU A 10 -14.44 -20.76 -1.79
CA GLU A 10 -14.67 -19.44 -1.21
C GLU A 10 -13.40 -18.81 -0.66
N TYR A 11 -12.31 -19.58 -0.61
CA TYR A 11 -11.08 -19.04 -0.11
C TYR A 11 -10.40 -18.17 -1.16
N ARG A 12 -9.82 -17.09 -0.70
CA ARG A 12 -9.07 -16.21 -1.56
C ARG A 12 -7.71 -15.98 -0.95
N SER A 13 -6.72 -15.87 -1.80
CA SER A 13 -5.38 -15.60 -1.34
C SER A 13 -5.21 -14.13 -1.05
N THR A 14 -4.56 -13.83 0.05
CA THR A 14 -4.10 -12.49 0.36
C THR A 14 -2.67 -12.41 -0.13
N LEU A 15 -2.39 -11.39 -0.92
CA LEU A 15 -1.07 -11.23 -1.51
C LEU A 15 -0.43 -9.97 -0.97
N VAL A 16 0.76 -10.12 -0.40
CA VAL A 16 1.55 -8.99 0.10
C VAL A 16 2.83 -8.96 -0.70
N LYS A 17 3.00 -7.92 -1.49
CA LYS A 17 4.11 -7.85 -2.41
C LYS A 17 5.35 -7.26 -1.74
N ARG A 18 6.45 -7.25 -2.49
CA ARG A 18 7.76 -6.92 -1.97
C ARG A 18 7.78 -5.53 -1.33
N GLY A 19 8.46 -5.43 -0.21
CA GLY A 19 8.70 -4.15 0.44
C GLY A 19 7.54 -3.54 1.19
N ALA A 20 6.36 -4.18 1.15
CA ALA A 20 5.23 -3.67 1.91
C ALA A 20 5.49 -3.80 3.41
N SER A 21 5.05 -2.80 4.18
CA SER A 21 5.19 -2.78 5.62
C SER A 21 3.83 -2.88 6.27
N LEU A 22 3.67 -3.81 7.19
CA LEU A 22 2.41 -4.02 7.89
C LEU A 22 2.59 -3.65 9.35
N GLY A 23 1.86 -2.63 9.80
CA GLY A 23 1.94 -2.19 11.17
C GLY A 23 1.37 -3.20 12.16
N ALA A 24 1.72 -3.02 13.43
CA ALA A 24 1.28 -3.93 14.47
C ALA A 24 -0.24 -3.95 14.55
N ASN A 25 -0.80 -5.15 14.73
CA ASN A 25 -2.22 -5.35 14.92
C ASN A 25 -3.08 -4.88 13.74
N CYS A 26 -2.50 -4.74 12.54
CA CYS A 26 -3.33 -4.46 11.38
C CYS A 26 -4.05 -5.75 10.96
N THR A 27 -5.18 -5.57 10.29
CA THR A 27 -5.99 -6.67 9.79
C THR A 27 -6.13 -6.53 8.29
N ILE A 28 -5.83 -7.60 7.57
CA ILE A 28 -5.93 -7.62 6.11
C ILE A 28 -7.03 -8.62 5.75
N ILE A 29 -8.07 -8.12 5.11
CA ILE A 29 -9.20 -8.97 4.71
C ILE A 29 -8.75 -9.90 3.58
N CYS A 30 -9.21 -11.14 3.60
CA CYS A 30 -8.86 -12.12 2.58
C CYS A 30 -9.18 -11.63 1.18
N GLY A 31 -8.30 -11.94 0.23
CA GLY A 31 -8.51 -11.60 -1.17
C GLY A 31 -7.97 -10.24 -1.57
N VAL A 32 -7.41 -9.50 -0.62
CA VAL A 32 -6.85 -8.18 -0.88
C VAL A 32 -5.40 -8.32 -1.31
N THR A 33 -4.97 -7.48 -2.23
CA THR A 33 -3.56 -7.39 -2.63
C THR A 33 -2.96 -6.10 -2.07
N ILE A 34 -1.86 -6.24 -1.36
CA ILE A 34 -1.06 -5.10 -0.88
C ILE A 34 0.11 -4.99 -1.84
N HIS A 35 0.15 -3.92 -2.61
CA HIS A 35 1.16 -3.78 -3.65
C HIS A 35 2.50 -3.31 -3.07
N GLU A 36 3.50 -3.24 -3.94
CA GLU A 36 4.89 -3.04 -3.52
C GLU A 36 5.04 -1.76 -2.71
N PHE A 37 5.80 -1.87 -1.63
CA PHE A 37 6.20 -0.74 -0.79
C PHE A 37 5.05 0.05 -0.18
N ALA A 38 3.84 -0.52 -0.17
CA ALA A 38 2.74 0.07 0.56
C ALA A 38 3.04 0.03 2.06
N PHE A 39 2.48 0.97 2.79
CA PHE A 39 2.69 1.07 4.23
C PHE A 39 1.33 1.06 4.92
N ILE A 40 1.09 0.04 5.75
CA ILE A 40 -0.16 -0.10 6.48
C ILE A 40 0.08 0.28 7.93
N GLY A 41 -0.60 1.31 8.41
CA GLY A 41 -0.42 1.78 9.76
C GLY A 41 -0.92 0.80 10.81
N ALA A 42 -0.42 0.94 12.03
CA ALA A 42 -0.81 0.07 13.12
C ALA A 42 -2.32 0.14 13.36
N GLY A 43 -2.92 -1.02 13.61
CA GLY A 43 -4.34 -1.11 13.92
C GLY A 43 -5.28 -0.90 12.75
N ALA A 44 -4.78 -0.69 11.55
CA ALA A 44 -5.63 -0.47 10.38
C ALA A 44 -6.33 -1.74 9.96
N VAL A 45 -7.51 -1.60 9.36
CA VAL A 45 -8.25 -2.73 8.80
C VAL A 45 -8.37 -2.49 7.30
N VAL A 46 -7.66 -3.30 6.51
CA VAL A 46 -7.58 -3.14 5.07
C VAL A 46 -8.59 -4.04 4.41
N ASN A 47 -9.56 -3.45 3.72
CA ASN A 47 -10.63 -4.21 3.06
C ASN A 47 -10.66 -4.01 1.54
N LYS A 48 -9.65 -3.38 0.98
CA LYS A 48 -9.52 -3.17 -0.46
C LYS A 48 -8.06 -3.29 -0.85
N ASP A 49 -7.81 -3.55 -2.12
CA ASP A 49 -6.44 -3.55 -2.63
C ASP A 49 -5.76 -2.22 -2.33
N VAL A 50 -4.48 -2.29 -2.03
CA VAL A 50 -3.69 -1.12 -1.67
C VAL A 50 -2.68 -0.84 -2.78
N PRO A 51 -2.69 0.36 -3.34
CA PRO A 51 -1.74 0.70 -4.41
C PRO A 51 -0.29 0.68 -3.91
N ALA A 52 0.62 0.48 -4.85
CA ALA A 52 2.04 0.55 -4.52
C ALA A 52 2.37 1.92 -3.91
N TYR A 53 3.21 1.91 -2.88
CA TYR A 53 3.67 3.10 -2.17
C TYR A 53 2.60 3.84 -1.39
N ALA A 54 1.39 3.30 -1.28
CA ALA A 54 0.31 3.98 -0.57
C ALA A 54 0.51 3.89 0.94
N LEU A 55 0.18 4.97 1.63
CA LEU A 55 0.15 5.00 3.09
C LEU A 55 -1.30 4.89 3.53
N MET A 56 -1.62 3.79 4.24
CA MET A 56 -2.98 3.48 4.64
C MET A 56 -3.10 3.48 6.15
N VAL A 57 -4.13 4.12 6.68
CA VAL A 57 -4.39 4.12 8.12
C VAL A 57 -5.88 4.03 8.38
N GLY A 58 -6.23 3.56 9.57
CA GLY A 58 -7.60 3.64 10.07
C GLY A 58 -8.44 2.39 9.90
N VAL A 59 -9.68 2.48 10.37
CA VAL A 59 -10.67 1.40 10.36
C VAL A 59 -11.99 1.96 9.82
N PRO A 60 -12.39 1.66 8.59
CA PRO A 60 -11.61 0.97 7.55
C PRO A 60 -10.42 1.80 7.10
N ALA A 61 -9.40 1.14 6.60
CA ALA A 61 -8.19 1.84 6.18
C ALA A 61 -8.48 2.75 5.00
N ARG A 62 -7.88 3.93 5.05
CA ARG A 62 -7.98 4.92 3.98
C ARG A 62 -6.60 5.41 3.63
N GLN A 63 -6.40 5.73 2.36
CA GLN A 63 -5.12 6.25 1.94
C GLN A 63 -5.00 7.71 2.38
N VAL A 64 -3.89 8.01 3.05
CA VAL A 64 -3.64 9.37 3.53
C VAL A 64 -2.39 9.97 2.91
N GLY A 65 -1.68 9.21 2.10
CA GLY A 65 -0.49 9.73 1.45
C GLY A 65 0.28 8.66 0.72
N TRP A 66 1.55 8.96 0.48
CA TRP A 66 2.46 8.09 -0.27
C TRP A 66 3.78 7.97 0.50
N MET A 67 4.39 6.78 0.39
CA MET A 67 5.66 6.48 1.07
C MET A 67 6.72 6.14 0.04
N THR A 68 7.96 6.47 0.34
CA THR A 68 9.09 6.03 -0.48
C THR A 68 9.50 4.62 -0.11
N GLU A 69 10.36 4.01 -0.92
CA GLU A 69 10.94 2.71 -0.59
C GLU A 69 11.78 2.79 0.68
N TYR A 70 12.30 3.95 1.00
CA TYR A 70 13.07 4.17 2.21
C TYR A 70 12.18 4.19 3.45
N GLY A 71 10.88 4.49 3.29
CA GLY A 71 9.95 4.59 4.41
C GLY A 71 9.68 6.02 4.84
N GLU A 72 9.87 6.97 3.94
CA GLU A 72 9.63 8.38 4.21
C GLU A 72 8.35 8.81 3.50
N GLN A 73 7.53 9.62 4.16
CA GLN A 73 6.30 10.09 3.52
C GLN A 73 6.62 11.22 2.54
N LEU A 74 6.05 11.11 1.36
CA LEU A 74 6.21 12.12 0.33
C LEU A 74 5.17 13.23 0.50
N GLN A 75 5.55 14.44 0.09
CA GLN A 75 4.65 15.60 0.15
C GLN A 75 3.87 15.68 -1.16
N LEU A 76 2.95 14.74 -1.34
CA LEU A 76 2.11 14.66 -2.54
C LEU A 76 0.67 14.41 -2.12
N PRO A 77 -0.30 14.92 -2.90
CA PRO A 77 -1.70 14.60 -2.62
C PRO A 77 -1.98 13.12 -2.90
N VAL A 78 -3.09 12.62 -2.39
CA VAL A 78 -3.47 11.23 -2.61
C VAL A 78 -3.78 10.99 -4.08
N THR A 79 -4.41 11.97 -4.74
CA THR A 79 -4.69 11.90 -6.17
C THR A 79 -4.27 13.20 -6.82
N GLY A 80 -4.00 13.13 -8.13
CA GLY A 80 -3.62 14.30 -8.89
C GLY A 80 -2.39 14.04 -9.71
N SER A 81 -1.53 15.03 -9.81
CA SER A 81 -0.27 14.88 -10.51
C SER A 81 0.81 15.67 -9.79
N GLY A 82 2.04 15.19 -9.91
CA GLY A 82 3.15 15.86 -9.28
C GLY A 82 4.36 14.95 -9.21
N GLU A 83 5.45 15.52 -8.73
CA GLU A 83 6.69 14.79 -8.51
C GLU A 83 7.27 15.17 -7.19
N ALA A 84 7.98 14.25 -6.58
CA ALA A 84 8.69 14.50 -5.34
C ALA A 84 9.95 13.65 -5.29
N VAL A 85 10.90 14.09 -4.49
CA VAL A 85 12.19 13.42 -4.36
C VAL A 85 12.35 12.99 -2.91
N CYS A 86 12.73 11.74 -2.70
CA CYS A 86 13.03 11.27 -1.36
C CYS A 86 14.28 11.95 -0.86
N PRO A 87 14.22 12.66 0.28
CA PRO A 87 15.40 13.40 0.76
C PRO A 87 16.55 12.50 1.19
N HIS A 88 16.26 11.23 1.47
CA HIS A 88 17.29 10.31 1.95
C HIS A 88 17.99 9.58 0.82
N THR A 89 17.28 9.25 -0.24
CA THR A 89 17.84 8.45 -1.32
C THR A 89 18.07 9.24 -2.60
N GLY A 90 17.42 10.41 -2.73
CA GLY A 90 17.46 11.19 -3.97
C GLY A 90 16.61 10.61 -5.07
N MET A 91 15.91 9.54 -4.81
CA MET A 91 15.02 8.92 -5.80
C MET A 91 13.82 9.79 -6.07
N ARG A 92 13.44 9.85 -7.33
CA ARG A 92 12.32 10.68 -7.79
C ARG A 92 11.10 9.83 -8.00
N TYR A 93 9.95 10.33 -7.53
CA TYR A 93 8.68 9.65 -7.67
C TYR A 93 7.70 10.55 -8.41
N ARG A 94 6.85 9.94 -9.21
CA ARG A 94 5.89 10.67 -10.02
C ARG A 94 4.49 10.16 -9.73
N LEU A 95 3.59 11.10 -9.44
CA LEU A 95 2.19 10.80 -9.20
C LEU A 95 1.38 11.14 -10.44
N GLU A 96 0.58 10.17 -10.90
CA GLU A 96 -0.34 10.37 -12.00
C GLU A 96 -1.68 9.75 -11.61
N GLY A 97 -2.70 10.58 -11.40
CA GLY A 97 -3.99 10.11 -10.97
C GLY A 97 -3.92 9.55 -9.57
N ASN A 98 -4.07 8.25 -9.45
CA ASN A 98 -3.98 7.57 -8.15
C ASN A 98 -2.86 6.53 -8.12
N GLN A 99 -1.83 6.71 -8.96
CA GLN A 99 -0.70 5.80 -9.01
C GLN A 99 0.60 6.56 -8.84
N LEU A 100 1.47 6.04 -8.00
CA LEU A 100 2.80 6.58 -7.81
C LEU A 100 3.81 5.61 -8.40
N THR A 101 4.75 6.13 -9.17
CA THR A 101 5.81 5.31 -9.75
C THR A 101 7.17 5.90 -9.42
N LEU A 102 8.14 5.01 -9.21
CA LEU A 102 9.52 5.40 -9.04
C LEU A 102 10.11 5.67 -10.42
N GLN A 103 10.70 6.85 -10.59
CA GLN A 103 11.30 7.22 -11.85
C GLN A 103 12.76 6.77 -11.85
N LEU A 104 13.10 5.90 -12.78
CA LEU A 104 14.48 5.45 -12.90
C LEU A 104 15.26 6.49 -13.66
N GLU A 105 16.45 6.74 -13.17
CA GLU A 105 17.34 7.67 -13.83
C GLU A 105 17.78 7.12 -15.16
N SER A 106 17.72 7.97 -16.16
CA SER A 106 18.17 7.64 -17.48
C SER A 106 19.52 8.27 -17.72
N LYS A 107 20.44 7.53 -18.23
CA LYS A 107 21.78 8.07 -18.48
C LYS A 107 21.98 8.34 -19.93
#